data_b9d0dde4f97dd4d6954f898b0444082b
#
_entry.id   b9d0dde4f97dd4d6954f898b0444082b
#
_cell.length_a   1.000
_cell.length_b   1.000
_cell.length_c   1.000
_cell.angle_alpha   90.00
_cell.angle_beta   90.00
_cell.angle_gamma   90.00
#
_symmetry.space_group_name_H-M   'P 1'
#
loop_
_entity.id
_entity.type
_entity.pdbx_description
1 polymer ?
#
loop_
_entity_poly.entity_id
_entity_poly.type
_entity_poly.pdbx_seq_one_letter_code
_entity_poly.pdbx_strand_id
1 'polypeptide(L)'
;DYFDDVYMHNGKEKQFKGYCTDVFFDEAKRFISESVKKNKPFMCYLATNTPHGPFIPKEEDRKAIAEVLAQPKFDHLNDSLKKRLTLYLGMIRNIDWNMGELMKFLEDENLAKDTILIFKTDNGSLLGPQYFNAGMRGKKTEIWEGGHRVPCFIRWPKGGLGKPRDIGGLTQVQDILPTLLDLCKIKPKKKTTFDGMSLATVLKGKKQVSEDRILIINYSRMPGFSNYPSPHSQTQMRADQAAVLWKRWRLLEDRELYNLATDPMQKKNVIGQHPEVVAKMRKPLYEWWEGVKDLANEAQNAAIIGTKHENPTKLSATEWLDVFVDQQGQIRRGVLKNGYWLIDVARAGEYEIELRRWPKEANGTVSGTLPDGSGTALPINQAMLFISGHNHLKISEKKSYQFEGLTKRVTPKDKGVTFTMNLKKGPTALHTWFKGRDELMLSAYYVYVTRKGDAQ
;
A
#
# COMPACT_ATOMS: atom_id res chain seq x y z
N ASP A 1 13.15 1.28 -8.71
CA ASP A 1 13.73 2.62 -8.52
C ASP A 1 12.94 3.70 -9.26
N TYR A 2 13.38 4.99 -9.12
CA TYR A 2 12.69 6.10 -9.77
C TYR A 2 13.31 6.48 -11.12
N PHE A 3 14.52 6.05 -11.42
CA PHE A 3 15.21 6.32 -12.68
C PHE A 3 15.74 5.05 -13.31
N ASP A 4 15.64 4.95 -14.63
CA ASP A 4 16.29 3.94 -15.46
C ASP A 4 16.08 2.50 -14.97
N ASP A 5 14.84 2.15 -14.63
CA ASP A 5 14.53 0.88 -13.97
C ASP A 5 13.89 -0.16 -14.91
N VAL A 6 13.85 -1.39 -14.45
CA VAL A 6 13.19 -2.50 -15.13
C VAL A 6 11.76 -2.63 -14.61
N TYR A 7 10.78 -2.53 -15.50
CA TYR A 7 9.38 -2.75 -15.17
C TYR A 7 8.80 -3.95 -15.89
N MET A 8 7.80 -4.56 -15.27
CA MET A 8 7.02 -5.60 -15.93
C MET A 8 6.14 -4.97 -17.01
N HIS A 9 6.42 -5.26 -18.26
CA HIS A 9 5.68 -4.79 -19.43
C HIS A 9 5.04 -5.96 -20.18
N ASN A 10 3.71 -6.06 -20.11
CA ASN A 10 2.95 -7.16 -20.73
C ASN A 10 3.46 -8.56 -20.32
N GLY A 11 3.77 -8.73 -19.02
CA GLY A 11 4.23 -10.01 -18.47
C GLY A 11 5.70 -10.33 -18.72
N LYS A 12 6.49 -9.38 -19.25
CA LYS A 12 7.94 -9.52 -19.48
C LYS A 12 8.67 -8.34 -18.85
N GLU A 13 9.83 -8.61 -18.29
CA GLU A 13 10.73 -7.56 -17.83
C GLU A 13 11.25 -6.74 -19.02
N LYS A 14 11.20 -5.41 -18.86
CA LYS A 14 11.69 -4.46 -19.86
C LYS A 14 12.41 -3.32 -19.16
N GLN A 15 13.63 -3.03 -19.62
CA GLN A 15 14.38 -1.85 -19.21
C GLN A 15 13.74 -0.59 -19.80
N PHE A 16 13.48 0.39 -18.95
CA PHE A 16 13.07 1.73 -19.35
C PHE A 16 14.13 2.75 -18.97
N LYS A 17 14.17 3.86 -19.68
CA LYS A 17 15.04 5.00 -19.38
C LYS A 17 14.19 6.18 -18.94
N GLY A 18 14.73 7.00 -18.05
CA GLY A 18 14.08 8.20 -17.56
C GLY A 18 13.38 8.01 -16.22
N TYR A 19 12.62 9.00 -15.83
CA TYR A 19 11.93 9.04 -14.54
C TYR A 19 10.63 8.21 -14.59
N CYS A 20 10.39 7.38 -13.59
CA CYS A 20 9.31 6.40 -13.61
C CYS A 20 7.93 7.00 -13.89
N THR A 21 7.61 8.17 -13.33
CA THR A 21 6.33 8.83 -13.57
C THR A 21 6.18 9.24 -15.03
N ASP A 22 7.23 9.82 -15.62
CA ASP A 22 7.23 10.17 -17.04
C ASP A 22 7.01 8.94 -17.91
N VAL A 23 7.72 7.83 -17.61
CA VAL A 23 7.57 6.54 -18.32
C VAL A 23 6.13 6.04 -18.25
N PHE A 24 5.49 6.09 -17.08
CA PHE A 24 4.11 5.61 -16.93
C PHE A 24 3.12 6.45 -17.72
N PHE A 25 3.28 7.76 -17.75
CA PHE A 25 2.44 8.65 -18.56
C PHE A 25 2.69 8.47 -20.06
N ASP A 26 3.93 8.24 -20.48
CA ASP A 26 4.26 7.97 -21.89
C ASP A 26 3.68 6.63 -22.36
N GLU A 27 3.77 5.59 -21.57
CA GLU A 27 3.15 4.31 -21.87
C GLU A 27 1.61 4.39 -21.89
N ALA A 28 1.00 5.24 -21.06
CA ALA A 28 -0.43 5.51 -21.11
C ALA A 28 -0.83 6.21 -22.41
N LYS A 29 -0.10 7.27 -22.82
CA LYS A 29 -0.31 7.95 -24.12
C LYS A 29 -0.13 6.98 -25.30
N ARG A 30 0.91 6.14 -25.26
CA ARG A 30 1.15 5.10 -26.27
C ARG A 30 -0.03 4.12 -26.38
N PHE A 31 -0.49 3.59 -25.23
CA PHE A 31 -1.64 2.68 -25.18
C PHE A 31 -2.92 3.32 -25.74
N ILE A 32 -3.18 4.57 -25.39
CA ILE A 32 -4.32 5.34 -25.91
C ILE A 32 -4.22 5.47 -27.43
N SER A 33 -3.07 5.91 -27.95
CA SER A 33 -2.84 6.05 -29.40
C SER A 33 -3.04 4.72 -30.16
N GLU A 34 -2.51 3.61 -29.60
CA GLU A 34 -2.70 2.28 -30.21
C GLU A 34 -4.16 1.83 -30.23
N SER A 35 -4.92 2.17 -29.18
CA SER A 35 -6.34 1.85 -29.10
C SER A 35 -7.15 2.63 -30.13
N VAL A 36 -6.85 3.93 -30.27
CA VAL A 36 -7.49 4.82 -31.27
C VAL A 36 -7.18 4.36 -32.69
N LYS A 37 -5.92 4.04 -33.01
CA LYS A 37 -5.53 3.48 -34.33
C LYS A 37 -6.28 2.19 -34.68
N LYS A 38 -6.64 1.40 -33.68
CA LYS A 38 -7.44 0.17 -33.85
C LYS A 38 -8.95 0.42 -33.79
N ASN A 39 -9.39 1.68 -33.73
CA ASN A 39 -10.78 2.07 -33.56
C ASN A 39 -11.47 1.38 -32.38
N LYS A 40 -10.75 1.26 -31.24
CA LYS A 40 -11.25 0.62 -30.02
C LYS A 40 -11.38 1.65 -28.90
N PRO A 41 -12.46 1.59 -28.09
CA PRO A 41 -12.51 2.35 -26.86
C PRO A 41 -11.41 1.88 -25.92
N PHE A 42 -10.94 2.79 -25.05
CA PHE A 42 -9.92 2.47 -24.08
C PHE A 42 -10.37 2.78 -22.65
N MET A 43 -9.81 2.03 -21.71
CA MET A 43 -9.79 2.34 -20.28
C MET A 43 -8.34 2.26 -19.82
N CYS A 44 -7.81 3.37 -19.29
CA CYS A 44 -6.46 3.43 -18.75
C CYS A 44 -6.54 3.75 -17.24
N TYR A 45 -6.06 2.82 -16.41
CA TYR A 45 -5.87 3.04 -14.98
C TYR A 45 -4.39 3.29 -14.72
N LEU A 46 -4.05 4.57 -14.49
CA LEU A 46 -2.68 5.02 -14.30
C LEU A 46 -2.40 5.21 -12.81
N ALA A 47 -1.86 4.18 -12.17
CA ALA A 47 -1.50 4.17 -10.76
C ALA A 47 -0.01 4.46 -10.59
N THR A 48 0.34 5.72 -10.34
CA THR A 48 1.72 6.12 -10.08
C THR A 48 2.15 5.77 -8.66
N ASN A 49 3.43 5.39 -8.47
CA ASN A 49 4.03 5.25 -7.15
C ASN A 49 4.42 6.60 -6.53
N THR A 50 4.52 7.65 -7.35
CA THR A 50 4.79 9.05 -6.94
C THR A 50 3.54 9.64 -6.28
N PRO A 51 3.64 10.37 -5.16
CA PRO A 51 4.85 10.84 -4.47
C PRO A 51 5.24 10.00 -3.24
N HIS A 52 5.09 8.68 -3.26
CA HIS A 52 5.47 7.82 -2.14
C HIS A 52 7.00 7.84 -1.92
N GLY A 53 7.44 7.67 -0.67
CA GLY A 53 8.88 7.55 -0.37
C GLY A 53 9.53 6.27 -0.96
N PRO A 54 10.85 6.29 -1.20
CA PRO A 54 11.80 7.37 -0.95
C PRO A 54 11.55 8.59 -1.86
N PHE A 55 11.75 9.80 -1.31
CA PHE A 55 11.50 11.02 -2.08
C PHE A 55 12.68 11.34 -2.98
N ILE A 56 12.53 11.02 -4.26
CA ILE A 56 13.57 11.17 -5.30
C ILE A 56 12.95 11.90 -6.50
N PRO A 57 12.81 13.24 -6.45
CA PRO A 57 12.32 14.03 -7.56
C PRO A 57 13.40 14.18 -8.65
N LYS A 58 13.00 14.60 -9.83
CA LYS A 58 13.91 15.11 -10.85
C LYS A 58 14.59 16.38 -10.34
N GLU A 59 15.82 16.64 -10.82
CA GLU A 59 16.62 17.76 -10.32
C GLU A 59 15.99 19.12 -10.63
N GLU A 60 15.39 19.29 -11.81
CA GLU A 60 14.67 20.53 -12.17
C GLU A 60 13.45 20.78 -11.25
N ASP A 61 12.71 19.73 -10.88
CA ASP A 61 11.58 19.85 -9.98
C ASP A 61 12.03 20.17 -8.55
N ARG A 62 13.13 19.56 -8.12
CA ARG A 62 13.76 19.84 -6.83
C ARG A 62 14.19 21.30 -6.73
N LYS A 63 14.87 21.84 -7.76
CA LYS A 63 15.32 23.23 -7.80
C LYS A 63 14.15 24.20 -7.75
N ALA A 64 13.14 24.01 -8.59
CA ALA A 64 11.97 24.86 -8.64
C ALA A 64 11.24 24.94 -7.28
N ILE A 65 11.10 23.82 -6.58
CA ILE A 65 10.48 23.83 -5.24
C ILE A 65 11.39 24.45 -4.19
N ALA A 66 12.70 24.25 -4.26
CA ALA A 66 13.65 24.88 -3.35
C ALA A 66 13.57 26.42 -3.43
N GLU A 67 13.46 26.98 -4.62
CA GLU A 67 13.26 28.43 -4.86
C GLU A 67 11.93 28.93 -4.24
N VAL A 68 10.86 28.16 -4.38
CA VAL A 68 9.57 28.49 -3.76
C VAL A 68 9.68 28.50 -2.23
N LEU A 69 10.29 27.47 -1.64
CA LEU A 69 10.41 27.34 -0.17
C LEU A 69 11.48 28.27 0.45
N ALA A 70 12.31 28.92 -0.37
CA ALA A 70 13.22 29.96 0.07
C ALA A 70 12.53 31.33 0.27
N GLN A 71 11.26 31.50 -0.14
CA GLN A 71 10.55 32.75 0.02
C GLN A 71 10.20 33.02 1.50
N PRO A 72 10.21 34.31 1.94
CA PRO A 72 10.00 34.68 3.34
C PRO A 72 8.72 34.12 3.98
N LYS A 73 7.65 33.93 3.22
CA LYS A 73 6.40 33.34 3.71
C LYS A 73 6.56 31.91 4.29
N PHE A 74 7.67 31.24 4.02
CA PHE A 74 8.00 29.91 4.51
C PHE A 74 9.09 29.89 5.61
N ASP A 75 9.49 31.04 6.15
CA ASP A 75 10.52 31.12 7.21
C ASP A 75 10.10 30.51 8.54
N HIS A 76 8.80 30.29 8.71
CA HIS A 76 8.26 29.52 9.82
C HIS A 76 8.59 28.01 9.77
N LEU A 77 9.04 27.48 8.64
CA LEU A 77 9.46 26.10 8.45
C LEU A 77 10.95 25.97 8.75
N ASN A 78 11.34 24.98 9.56
CA ASN A 78 12.75 24.71 9.79
C ASN A 78 13.41 24.05 8.57
N ASP A 79 14.75 24.13 8.49
CA ASP A 79 15.53 23.66 7.34
C ASP A 79 15.35 22.16 7.04
N SER A 80 15.26 21.33 8.08
CA SER A 80 15.02 19.89 7.91
C SER A 80 13.70 19.62 7.23
N LEU A 81 12.65 20.34 7.63
CA LEU A 81 11.33 20.21 7.02
C LEU A 81 11.32 20.81 5.61
N LYS A 82 11.92 21.98 5.38
CA LYS A 82 12.07 22.57 4.04
C LYS A 82 12.76 21.58 3.09
N LYS A 83 13.87 20.95 3.52
CA LYS A 83 14.58 19.94 2.73
C LYS A 83 13.69 18.75 2.36
N ARG A 84 12.95 18.21 3.31
CA ARG A 84 12.03 17.07 3.06
C ARG A 84 10.86 17.46 2.15
N LEU A 85 10.29 18.64 2.36
CA LEU A 85 9.21 19.18 1.53
C LEU A 85 9.68 19.46 0.10
N THR A 86 10.91 19.96 -0.08
CA THR A 86 11.51 20.16 -1.40
C THR A 86 11.49 18.87 -2.23
N LEU A 87 11.87 17.76 -1.62
CA LEU A 87 11.87 16.47 -2.31
C LEU A 87 10.45 15.99 -2.59
N TYR A 88 9.57 16.03 -1.61
CA TYR A 88 8.19 15.56 -1.73
C TYR A 88 7.36 16.38 -2.73
N LEU A 89 7.40 17.71 -2.60
CA LEU A 89 6.66 18.60 -3.49
C LEU A 89 7.26 18.61 -4.91
N GLY A 90 8.57 18.36 -5.05
CA GLY A 90 9.20 18.16 -6.35
C GLY A 90 8.59 16.98 -7.11
N MET A 91 8.33 15.87 -6.42
CA MET A 91 7.63 14.73 -7.03
C MET A 91 6.19 15.08 -7.42
N ILE A 92 5.48 15.86 -6.61
CA ILE A 92 4.12 16.32 -6.93
C ILE A 92 4.13 17.26 -8.15
N ARG A 93 5.11 18.15 -8.25
CA ARG A 93 5.28 19.04 -9.41
C ARG A 93 5.45 18.23 -10.71
N ASN A 94 6.19 17.13 -10.67
CA ASN A 94 6.32 16.23 -11.82
C ASN A 94 4.98 15.55 -12.20
N ILE A 95 4.17 15.15 -11.22
CA ILE A 95 2.81 14.62 -11.51
C ILE A 95 1.97 15.68 -12.20
N ASP A 96 1.97 16.91 -11.69
CA ASP A 96 1.20 18.02 -12.24
C ASP A 96 1.60 18.33 -13.69
N TRP A 97 2.91 18.38 -13.94
CA TRP A 97 3.45 18.55 -15.29
C TRP A 97 2.98 17.44 -16.25
N ASN A 98 3.10 16.17 -15.85
CA ASN A 98 2.65 15.02 -16.63
C ASN A 98 1.14 15.03 -16.89
N MET A 99 0.34 15.48 -15.91
CA MET A 99 -1.10 15.67 -16.10
C MET A 99 -1.39 16.73 -17.15
N GLY A 100 -0.65 17.84 -17.15
CA GLY A 100 -0.73 18.87 -18.20
C GLY A 100 -0.42 18.29 -19.59
N GLU A 101 0.68 17.54 -19.71
CA GLU A 101 1.07 16.88 -20.96
C GLU A 101 0.05 15.85 -21.44
N LEU A 102 -0.55 15.07 -20.52
CA LEU A 102 -1.62 14.14 -20.87
C LEU A 102 -2.88 14.89 -21.37
N MET A 103 -3.26 15.98 -20.71
CA MET A 103 -4.41 16.79 -21.14
C MET A 103 -4.17 17.40 -22.51
N LYS A 104 -2.97 17.94 -22.75
CA LYS A 104 -2.56 18.47 -24.06
C LYS A 104 -2.59 17.37 -25.13
N PHE A 105 -2.04 16.20 -24.86
CA PHE A 105 -2.09 15.04 -25.76
C PHE A 105 -3.53 14.67 -26.15
N LEU A 106 -4.44 14.61 -25.18
CA LEU A 106 -5.85 14.33 -25.46
C LEU A 106 -6.51 15.40 -26.32
N GLU A 107 -6.10 16.67 -26.22
CA GLU A 107 -6.58 17.77 -27.06
C GLU A 107 -6.01 17.68 -28.47
N ASP A 108 -4.72 17.48 -28.61
CA ASP A 108 -4.02 17.36 -29.91
C ASP A 108 -4.56 16.18 -30.74
N GLU A 109 -4.87 15.06 -30.07
CA GLU A 109 -5.48 13.87 -30.70
C GLU A 109 -7.02 13.98 -30.87
N ASN A 110 -7.63 15.10 -30.54
CA ASN A 110 -9.09 15.31 -30.57
C ASN A 110 -9.91 14.36 -29.68
N LEU A 111 -9.31 13.81 -28.64
CA LEU A 111 -9.94 12.86 -27.70
C LEU A 111 -10.54 13.52 -26.47
N ALA A 112 -10.10 14.73 -26.12
CA ALA A 112 -10.42 15.40 -24.84
C ALA A 112 -11.93 15.53 -24.58
N LYS A 113 -12.74 15.75 -25.65
CA LYS A 113 -14.18 15.93 -25.51
C LYS A 113 -14.92 14.65 -25.15
N ASP A 114 -14.41 13.49 -25.63
CA ASP A 114 -15.04 12.18 -25.47
C ASP A 114 -14.37 11.31 -24.39
N THR A 115 -13.35 11.83 -23.71
CA THR A 115 -12.65 11.11 -22.64
C THR A 115 -13.15 11.55 -21.27
N ILE A 116 -13.50 10.58 -20.41
CA ILE A 116 -13.71 10.80 -18.98
C ILE A 116 -12.31 10.76 -18.34
N LEU A 117 -11.84 11.90 -17.86
CA LEU A 117 -10.59 12.02 -17.11
C LEU A 117 -10.90 12.16 -15.63
N ILE A 118 -10.36 11.24 -14.81
CA ILE A 118 -10.51 11.24 -13.36
C ILE A 118 -9.12 11.35 -12.73
N PHE A 119 -8.92 12.37 -11.91
CA PHE A 119 -7.73 12.51 -11.07
C PHE A 119 -8.14 12.39 -9.61
N LYS A 120 -7.49 11.49 -8.87
CA LYS A 120 -7.70 11.31 -7.43
C LYS A 120 -6.43 10.79 -6.76
N THR A 121 -6.33 10.98 -5.44
CA THR A 121 -5.34 10.27 -4.63
C THR A 121 -6.01 9.09 -3.91
N ASP A 122 -5.18 8.16 -3.40
CA ASP A 122 -5.64 6.96 -2.68
C ASP A 122 -5.96 7.27 -1.20
N ASN A 123 -5.14 8.10 -0.56
CA ASN A 123 -5.21 8.45 0.87
C ASN A 123 -4.54 9.80 1.16
N GLY A 124 -4.59 10.24 2.41
CA GLY A 124 -3.89 11.42 2.86
C GLY A 124 -2.37 11.26 2.89
N SER A 125 -1.64 12.33 3.14
CA SER A 125 -0.17 12.35 3.17
C SER A 125 0.38 12.22 4.59
N LEU A 126 1.57 11.62 4.73
CA LEU A 126 2.34 11.67 5.99
C LEU A 126 3.08 13.00 6.18
N LEU A 127 3.57 13.58 5.10
CA LEU A 127 4.38 14.81 5.13
C LEU A 127 3.57 16.06 4.79
N GLY A 128 2.62 15.96 3.89
CA GLY A 128 1.78 17.07 3.41
C GLY A 128 1.12 17.89 4.52
N PRO A 129 0.57 17.29 5.60
CA PRO A 129 -0.03 18.03 6.70
C PRO A 129 0.90 19.03 7.40
N GLN A 130 2.21 18.85 7.32
CA GLN A 130 3.20 19.78 7.86
C GLN A 130 3.38 21.03 6.97
N TYR A 131 2.89 20.99 5.75
CA TYR A 131 2.87 22.10 4.80
C TYR A 131 1.45 22.68 4.66
N PHE A 132 0.49 21.83 4.30
CA PHE A 132 -0.91 22.23 4.13
C PHE A 132 -1.82 21.00 4.22
N ASN A 133 -2.86 21.05 5.04
CA ASN A 133 -3.83 19.98 5.22
C ASN A 133 -5.29 20.45 5.08
N ALA A 134 -5.53 21.55 4.39
CA ALA A 134 -6.85 22.16 4.19
C ALA A 134 -7.69 22.29 5.49
N GLY A 135 -7.05 22.53 6.63
CA GLY A 135 -7.71 22.63 7.95
C GLY A 135 -8.20 21.29 8.51
N MET A 136 -7.86 20.16 7.89
CA MET A 136 -8.24 18.84 8.37
C MET A 136 -7.29 18.34 9.45
N ARG A 137 -7.83 17.59 10.42
CA ARG A 137 -7.03 16.84 11.40
C ARG A 137 -6.59 15.51 10.80
N GLY A 138 -5.41 15.03 11.22
CA GLY A 138 -4.91 13.72 10.88
C GLY A 138 -4.14 13.67 9.56
N LYS A 139 -3.68 12.50 9.23
CA LYS A 139 -2.80 12.19 8.10
C LYS A 139 -2.98 10.74 7.66
N LYS A 140 -2.29 10.30 6.62
CA LYS A 140 -2.22 8.88 6.22
C LYS A 140 -2.05 7.97 7.44
N THR A 141 -2.72 6.83 7.45
CA THR A 141 -2.77 5.85 8.55
C THR A 141 -3.65 6.24 9.74
N GLU A 142 -4.43 7.30 9.64
CA GLU A 142 -5.33 7.74 10.69
C GLU A 142 -6.77 7.85 10.15
N ILE A 143 -7.75 7.64 11.03
CA ILE A 143 -9.18 7.68 10.68
C ILE A 143 -9.79 9.10 10.69
N TRP A 144 -8.98 10.12 10.91
CA TRP A 144 -9.34 11.54 10.83
C TRP A 144 -9.52 11.97 9.37
N GLU A 145 -10.23 13.10 9.14
CA GLU A 145 -10.47 13.63 7.78
C GLU A 145 -9.19 13.67 6.91
N GLY A 146 -8.07 14.14 7.46
CA GLY A 146 -6.80 14.20 6.74
C GLY A 146 -6.18 12.87 6.34
N GLY A 147 -6.69 11.76 6.88
CA GLY A 147 -6.24 10.41 6.51
C GLY A 147 -6.96 9.85 5.30
N HIS A 148 -8.23 10.18 5.10
CA HIS A 148 -9.10 9.53 4.11
C HIS A 148 -9.86 10.49 3.19
N ARG A 149 -10.01 11.77 3.53
CA ARG A 149 -10.62 12.75 2.63
C ARG A 149 -9.59 13.24 1.63
N VAL A 150 -9.79 12.90 0.38
CA VAL A 150 -8.85 13.13 -0.71
C VAL A 150 -9.48 13.90 -1.86
N PRO A 151 -8.70 14.66 -2.66
CA PRO A 151 -9.19 15.29 -3.87
C PRO A 151 -9.66 14.23 -4.87
N CYS A 152 -10.76 14.55 -5.59
CA CYS A 152 -11.24 13.79 -6.72
C CYS A 152 -11.83 14.76 -7.75
N PHE A 153 -11.22 14.83 -8.92
CA PHE A 153 -11.65 15.69 -10.03
C PHE A 153 -12.11 14.82 -11.19
N ILE A 154 -13.26 15.15 -11.78
CA ILE A 154 -13.83 14.44 -12.92
C ILE A 154 -14.09 15.45 -14.03
N ARG A 155 -13.51 15.23 -15.21
CA ARG A 155 -13.69 16.03 -16.42
C ARG A 155 -14.23 15.17 -17.54
N TRP A 156 -15.30 15.61 -18.18
CA TRP A 156 -15.84 15.03 -19.42
C TRP A 156 -16.65 16.07 -20.19
N PRO A 157 -16.05 16.82 -21.13
CA PRO A 157 -16.71 17.94 -21.79
C PRO A 157 -18.01 17.59 -22.53
N LYS A 158 -18.06 16.47 -23.27
CA LYS A 158 -19.30 16.02 -23.93
C LYS A 158 -20.24 15.24 -22.99
N GLY A 159 -19.87 14.99 -21.76
CA GLY A 159 -20.62 14.14 -20.82
C GLY A 159 -21.88 14.78 -20.23
N GLY A 160 -22.12 16.05 -20.50
CA GLY A 160 -23.26 16.78 -19.93
C GLY A 160 -23.11 17.03 -18.43
N LEU A 161 -21.87 17.19 -17.94
CA LEU A 161 -21.59 17.43 -16.52
C LEU A 161 -21.86 18.89 -16.09
N GLY A 162 -22.09 19.80 -17.06
CA GLY A 162 -22.32 21.22 -16.82
C GLY A 162 -21.02 22.02 -16.60
N LYS A 163 -21.14 23.21 -16.01
CA LYS A 163 -20.02 24.07 -15.65
C LYS A 163 -19.24 23.44 -14.47
N PRO A 164 -17.92 23.73 -14.33
CA PRO A 164 -17.15 23.33 -13.17
C PRO A 164 -17.83 23.72 -11.86
N ARG A 165 -17.92 22.80 -10.92
CA ARG A 165 -18.53 23.00 -9.62
C ARG A 165 -18.05 21.97 -8.61
N ASP A 166 -18.17 22.30 -7.33
CA ASP A 166 -18.03 21.36 -6.25
C ASP A 166 -19.31 20.54 -6.08
N ILE A 167 -19.15 19.25 -5.82
CA ILE A 167 -20.24 18.33 -5.50
C ILE A 167 -20.18 18.03 -4.02
N GLY A 168 -21.13 18.58 -3.27
CA GLY A 168 -21.30 18.29 -1.85
C GLY A 168 -21.83 16.87 -1.61
N GLY A 169 -21.71 16.44 -0.37
CA GLY A 169 -22.18 15.13 0.09
C GLY A 169 -21.07 14.08 0.12
N LEU A 170 -21.35 12.98 0.82
CA LEU A 170 -20.40 11.91 1.04
C LEU A 170 -20.28 11.02 -0.20
N THR A 171 -19.07 10.91 -0.73
CA THR A 171 -18.71 10.01 -1.85
C THR A 171 -17.49 9.18 -1.48
N GLN A 172 -17.29 8.04 -2.13
CA GLN A 172 -16.18 7.14 -1.86
C GLN A 172 -15.71 6.43 -3.14
N VAL A 173 -14.55 5.77 -3.07
CA VAL A 173 -13.94 5.09 -4.21
C VAL A 173 -14.84 4.01 -4.82
N GLN A 174 -15.63 3.32 -4.02
CA GLN A 174 -16.59 2.29 -4.46
C GLN A 174 -17.67 2.85 -5.41
N ASP A 175 -17.90 4.17 -5.43
CA ASP A 175 -18.84 4.82 -6.33
C ASP A 175 -18.34 4.93 -7.77
N ILE A 176 -17.03 4.84 -7.97
CA ILE A 176 -16.41 5.08 -9.29
C ILE A 176 -16.87 4.06 -10.31
N LEU A 177 -16.80 2.76 -9.98
CA LEU A 177 -17.16 1.71 -10.93
C LEU A 177 -18.64 1.78 -11.37
N PRO A 178 -19.65 1.80 -10.47
CA PRO A 178 -21.04 1.93 -10.90
C PRO A 178 -21.30 3.26 -11.62
N THR A 179 -20.59 4.33 -11.29
CA THR A 179 -20.69 5.62 -12.01
C THR A 179 -20.18 5.49 -13.46
N LEU A 180 -19.02 4.87 -13.67
CA LEU A 180 -18.46 4.67 -15.00
C LEU A 180 -19.34 3.76 -15.86
N LEU A 181 -19.89 2.69 -15.28
CA LEU A 181 -20.82 1.80 -15.99
C LEU A 181 -22.05 2.58 -16.51
N ASP A 182 -22.65 3.43 -15.67
CA ASP A 182 -23.79 4.24 -16.05
C ASP A 182 -23.43 5.33 -17.07
N LEU A 183 -22.33 6.04 -16.86
CA LEU A 183 -21.88 7.09 -17.78
C LEU A 183 -21.56 6.53 -19.17
N CYS A 184 -20.91 5.37 -19.22
CA CYS A 184 -20.53 4.67 -20.45
C CYS A 184 -21.65 3.77 -20.98
N LYS A 185 -22.79 3.65 -20.31
CA LYS A 185 -23.92 2.77 -20.68
C LYS A 185 -23.52 1.30 -20.82
N ILE A 186 -22.59 0.85 -19.97
CA ILE A 186 -22.11 -0.53 -19.95
C ILE A 186 -22.96 -1.33 -18.97
N LYS A 187 -23.50 -2.45 -19.44
CA LYS A 187 -24.22 -3.40 -18.59
C LYS A 187 -23.27 -4.55 -18.18
N PRO A 188 -23.12 -4.82 -16.88
CA PRO A 188 -22.34 -5.98 -16.43
C PRO A 188 -22.90 -7.29 -17.00
N LYS A 189 -22.01 -8.19 -17.43
CA LYS A 189 -22.43 -9.51 -17.94
C LYS A 189 -23.08 -10.40 -16.85
N LYS A 190 -22.69 -10.21 -15.61
CA LYS A 190 -23.25 -10.91 -14.46
C LYS A 190 -23.96 -9.90 -13.56
N LYS A 191 -25.04 -10.34 -12.90
CA LYS A 191 -25.71 -9.55 -11.87
C LYS A 191 -24.68 -9.29 -10.76
N THR A 192 -24.35 -8.02 -10.51
CA THR A 192 -23.38 -7.59 -9.51
C THR A 192 -24.04 -6.61 -8.57
N THR A 193 -23.88 -6.86 -7.28
CA THR A 193 -24.25 -5.91 -6.22
C THR A 193 -23.04 -5.06 -5.91
N PHE A 194 -23.21 -3.74 -5.89
CA PHE A 194 -22.15 -2.78 -5.56
C PHE A 194 -22.41 -2.20 -4.18
N ASP A 195 -21.35 -2.07 -3.36
CA ASP A 195 -21.40 -1.32 -2.10
C ASP A 195 -21.46 0.20 -2.35
N GLY A 196 -20.90 0.65 -3.47
CA GLY A 196 -21.00 2.02 -3.94
C GLY A 196 -22.26 2.30 -4.73
N MET A 197 -22.55 3.56 -4.92
CA MET A 197 -23.68 4.05 -5.73
C MET A 197 -23.19 4.77 -6.99
N SER A 198 -24.00 4.74 -8.06
CA SER A 198 -23.71 5.56 -9.23
C SER A 198 -23.94 7.05 -8.93
N LEU A 199 -22.93 7.86 -9.21
CA LEU A 199 -22.96 9.31 -9.13
C LEU A 199 -23.34 9.96 -10.48
N ALA A 200 -23.68 9.20 -11.51
CA ALA A 200 -23.93 9.73 -12.86
C ALA A 200 -25.00 10.84 -12.89
N THR A 201 -26.09 10.68 -12.15
CA THR A 201 -27.16 11.70 -12.06
C THR A 201 -26.73 12.93 -11.23
N VAL A 202 -25.89 12.71 -10.21
CA VAL A 202 -25.32 13.79 -9.38
C VAL A 202 -24.31 14.60 -10.20
N LEU A 203 -23.42 13.93 -10.92
CA LEU A 203 -22.44 14.56 -11.81
C LEU A 203 -23.11 15.40 -12.92
N LYS A 204 -24.28 14.99 -13.40
CA LYS A 204 -25.09 15.75 -14.38
C LYS A 204 -25.94 16.85 -13.74
N GLY A 205 -25.84 17.06 -12.44
CA GLY A 205 -26.62 18.09 -11.73
C GLY A 205 -28.13 17.82 -11.59
N LYS A 206 -28.56 16.57 -11.85
CA LYS A 206 -29.97 16.16 -11.78
C LYS A 206 -30.43 15.75 -10.40
N LYS A 207 -29.52 15.36 -9.54
CA LYS A 207 -29.75 14.93 -8.14
C LYS A 207 -28.62 15.42 -7.24
N GLN A 208 -28.88 15.43 -5.94
CA GLN A 208 -27.86 15.59 -4.90
C GLN A 208 -27.50 14.21 -4.33
N VAL A 209 -26.35 14.10 -3.70
CA VAL A 209 -26.03 12.93 -2.89
C VAL A 209 -27.01 12.87 -1.72
N SER A 210 -27.54 11.69 -1.42
CA SER A 210 -28.50 11.53 -0.32
C SER A 210 -27.89 11.99 1.01
N GLU A 211 -28.64 12.79 1.74
CA GLU A 211 -28.26 13.22 3.09
C GLU A 211 -28.32 12.08 4.12
N ASP A 212 -29.03 11.01 3.83
CA ASP A 212 -29.09 9.84 4.70
C ASP A 212 -27.92 8.86 4.46
N ARG A 213 -27.05 9.17 3.50
CA ARG A 213 -25.89 8.34 3.21
C ARG A 213 -24.94 8.30 4.38
N ILE A 214 -24.58 7.08 4.77
CA ILE A 214 -23.55 6.80 5.77
C ILE A 214 -22.41 6.05 5.09
N LEU A 215 -21.18 6.45 5.38
CA LEU A 215 -19.97 5.76 4.93
C LEU A 215 -19.23 5.24 6.14
N ILE A 216 -18.61 4.08 5.99
CA ILE A 216 -17.76 3.46 7.00
C ILE A 216 -16.37 3.31 6.42
N ILE A 217 -15.38 3.82 7.17
CA ILE A 217 -13.96 3.73 6.82
C ILE A 217 -13.30 2.98 7.96
N ASN A 218 -12.78 1.81 7.66
CA ASN A 218 -12.02 1.02 8.61
C ASN A 218 -10.55 0.98 8.19
N TYR A 219 -9.69 1.06 9.18
CA TYR A 219 -8.26 0.93 9.00
C TYR A 219 -7.75 -0.15 9.94
N SER A 220 -7.42 -1.31 9.40
CA SER A 220 -6.74 -2.34 10.17
C SER A 220 -5.30 -1.92 10.41
N ARG A 221 -5.01 -1.48 11.61
CA ARG A 221 -3.66 -1.19 12.03
C ARG A 221 -3.04 -2.45 12.61
N MET A 222 -1.83 -2.78 12.15
CA MET A 222 -1.03 -3.78 12.85
C MET A 222 -0.92 -3.35 14.32
N PRO A 223 -1.26 -4.21 15.30
CA PRO A 223 -0.90 -3.95 16.68
C PRO A 223 0.59 -3.62 16.70
N GLY A 224 0.98 -2.60 17.47
CA GLY A 224 2.32 -2.03 17.44
C GLY A 224 3.39 -3.11 17.39
N PHE A 225 4.42 -2.88 16.61
CA PHE A 225 5.51 -3.81 16.28
C PHE A 225 5.86 -4.68 17.50
N SER A 226 5.27 -5.88 17.54
CA SER A 226 5.56 -6.82 18.60
C SER A 226 6.96 -7.38 18.41
N ASN A 227 7.70 -7.54 19.49
CA ASN A 227 8.92 -8.32 19.45
C ASN A 227 8.54 -9.78 19.19
N TYR A 228 9.12 -10.37 18.15
CA TYR A 228 8.96 -11.78 17.88
C TYR A 228 9.61 -12.61 19.01
N PRO A 229 9.07 -13.78 19.33
CA PRO A 229 8.00 -14.45 18.62
C PRO A 229 6.63 -14.17 19.26
N SER A 230 5.70 -13.66 18.49
CA SER A 230 4.29 -13.64 18.88
C SER A 230 3.46 -14.38 17.84
N PRO A 231 3.32 -15.71 17.96
CA PRO A 231 2.52 -16.49 17.02
C PRO A 231 1.02 -16.20 17.09
N HIS A 232 0.60 -15.28 17.96
CA HIS A 232 -0.81 -15.03 18.24
C HIS A 232 -1.28 -13.60 17.96
N SER A 233 -0.38 -12.68 17.55
CA SER A 233 -0.76 -11.32 17.22
C SER A 233 -1.04 -11.19 15.73
N GLN A 234 -2.15 -11.70 15.26
CA GLN A 234 -2.66 -11.37 13.94
C GLN A 234 -3.27 -9.97 13.97
N THR A 235 -3.02 -9.18 12.91
CA THR A 235 -3.74 -7.95 12.69
C THR A 235 -5.22 -8.30 12.48
N GLN A 236 -6.07 -7.92 13.42
CA GLN A 236 -7.50 -8.15 13.32
C GLN A 236 -8.20 -6.82 13.11
N MET A 237 -9.06 -6.77 12.10
CA MET A 237 -10.01 -5.68 11.97
C MET A 237 -11.07 -5.78 13.06
N ARG A 238 -11.52 -4.61 13.53
CA ARG A 238 -12.58 -4.50 14.55
C ARG A 238 -13.53 -3.38 14.16
N ALA A 239 -14.81 -3.54 14.51
CA ALA A 239 -15.82 -2.50 14.27
C ALA A 239 -15.44 -1.18 14.94
N ASP A 240 -14.96 -1.23 16.18
CA ASP A 240 -14.59 -0.08 16.99
C ASP A 240 -13.30 0.65 16.56
N GLN A 241 -12.69 0.25 15.44
CA GLN A 241 -11.55 0.94 14.81
C GLN A 241 -11.98 1.75 13.59
N ALA A 242 -13.27 1.87 13.35
CA ALA A 242 -13.81 2.55 12.18
C ALA A 242 -14.08 4.04 12.43
N ALA A 243 -14.09 4.81 11.33
CA ALA A 243 -14.76 6.08 11.25
C ALA A 243 -16.11 5.91 10.54
N VAL A 244 -17.18 6.39 11.14
CA VAL A 244 -18.49 6.47 10.51
C VAL A 244 -18.76 7.92 10.13
N LEU A 245 -19.14 8.14 8.86
CA LEU A 245 -19.38 9.47 8.29
C LEU A 245 -20.87 9.60 7.95
N TRP A 246 -21.53 10.60 8.50
CA TRP A 246 -22.91 10.96 8.18
C TRP A 246 -23.06 12.48 8.11
N LYS A 247 -23.44 13.02 6.96
CA LYS A 247 -23.52 14.49 6.76
C LYS A 247 -22.24 15.17 7.26
N ARG A 248 -22.36 16.08 8.23
CA ARG A 248 -21.28 16.77 8.93
C ARG A 248 -20.71 16.01 10.13
N TRP A 249 -21.31 14.88 10.51
CA TRP A 249 -20.93 14.13 11.69
C TRP A 249 -19.85 13.07 11.40
N ARG A 250 -18.92 12.91 12.34
CA ARG A 250 -17.87 11.89 12.31
C ARG A 250 -17.83 11.17 13.65
N LEU A 251 -18.25 9.91 13.66
CA LEU A 251 -18.10 9.03 14.81
C LEU A 251 -16.82 8.21 14.61
N LEU A 252 -15.84 8.41 15.50
CA LEU A 252 -14.53 7.77 15.41
C LEU A 252 -14.35 6.77 16.53
N GLU A 253 -13.89 5.57 16.18
CA GLU A 253 -13.60 4.46 17.09
C GLU A 253 -14.74 4.17 18.08
N ASP A 254 -15.98 4.49 17.71
CA ASP A 254 -17.19 4.40 18.56
C ASP A 254 -17.10 5.16 19.91
N ARG A 255 -16.15 6.08 20.05
CA ARG A 255 -15.82 6.80 21.30
C ARG A 255 -15.84 8.31 21.17
N GLU A 256 -15.72 8.85 19.97
CA GLU A 256 -15.63 10.29 19.74
C GLU A 256 -16.58 10.73 18.63
N LEU A 257 -17.32 11.81 18.86
CA LEU A 257 -18.22 12.41 17.87
C LEU A 257 -17.80 13.85 17.58
N TYR A 258 -17.71 14.21 16.30
CA TYR A 258 -17.35 15.55 15.83
C TYR A 258 -18.36 16.09 14.84
N ASN A 259 -18.61 17.41 14.92
CA ASN A 259 -19.45 18.14 13.98
C ASN A 259 -18.58 19.05 13.10
N LEU A 260 -18.30 18.64 11.87
CA LEU A 260 -17.42 19.37 10.96
C LEU A 260 -17.93 20.75 10.54
N ALA A 261 -19.24 21.05 10.72
CA ALA A 261 -19.78 22.37 10.41
C ALA A 261 -19.31 23.44 11.40
N THR A 262 -19.06 23.05 12.66
CA THR A 262 -18.63 23.95 13.73
C THR A 262 -17.21 23.66 14.20
N ASP A 263 -16.70 22.46 13.92
CA ASP A 263 -15.38 21.98 14.32
C ASP A 263 -14.71 21.18 13.19
N PRO A 264 -14.31 21.83 12.10
CA PRO A 264 -13.68 21.15 10.96
C PRO A 264 -12.34 20.48 11.33
N MET A 265 -11.69 20.94 12.39
CA MET A 265 -10.44 20.38 12.91
C MET A 265 -10.63 19.25 13.92
N GLN A 266 -11.87 18.83 14.19
CA GLN A 266 -12.18 17.70 15.08
C GLN A 266 -11.46 17.81 16.44
N LYS A 267 -11.59 18.96 17.11
CA LYS A 267 -10.95 19.25 18.39
C LYS A 267 -11.85 18.99 19.58
N LYS A 268 -13.18 19.14 19.39
CA LYS A 268 -14.16 19.08 20.49
C LYS A 268 -15.02 17.82 20.33
N ASN A 269 -14.75 16.80 21.14
CA ASN A 269 -15.59 15.62 21.21
C ASN A 269 -16.95 15.98 21.86
N VAL A 270 -18.04 15.75 21.13
CA VAL A 270 -19.42 16.06 21.55
C VAL A 270 -20.29 14.81 21.69
N ILE A 271 -19.70 13.64 21.83
CA ILE A 271 -20.42 12.35 21.85
C ILE A 271 -21.51 12.28 22.95
N GLY A 272 -21.23 12.83 24.13
CA GLY A 272 -22.19 12.89 25.24
C GLY A 272 -23.33 13.89 25.04
N GLN A 273 -23.25 14.79 24.05
CA GLN A 273 -24.23 15.85 23.79
C GLN A 273 -25.25 15.43 22.71
N HIS A 274 -24.96 14.38 21.91
CA HIS A 274 -25.76 13.96 20.76
C HIS A 274 -25.99 12.44 20.71
N PRO A 275 -26.63 11.85 21.75
CA PRO A 275 -26.84 10.40 21.81
C PRO A 275 -27.66 9.86 20.65
N GLU A 276 -28.62 10.63 20.11
CA GLU A 276 -29.44 10.29 18.97
C GLU A 276 -28.62 10.19 17.67
N VAL A 277 -27.64 11.08 17.49
CA VAL A 277 -26.71 11.03 16.34
C VAL A 277 -25.83 9.79 16.45
N VAL A 278 -25.30 9.54 17.65
CA VAL A 278 -24.46 8.36 17.90
C VAL A 278 -25.23 7.08 17.62
N ALA A 279 -26.46 6.95 18.11
CA ALA A 279 -27.30 5.77 17.88
C ALA A 279 -27.56 5.56 16.38
N LYS A 280 -27.87 6.64 15.63
CA LYS A 280 -28.07 6.60 14.18
C LYS A 280 -26.82 6.12 13.44
N MET A 281 -25.62 6.50 13.89
CA MET A 281 -24.35 6.14 13.22
C MET A 281 -23.84 4.76 13.64
N ARG A 282 -24.08 4.33 14.87
CA ARG A 282 -23.71 3.00 15.38
C ARG A 282 -24.43 1.87 14.66
N LYS A 283 -25.71 2.00 14.42
CA LYS A 283 -26.50 0.95 13.80
C LYS A 283 -25.92 0.45 12.48
N PRO A 284 -25.66 1.31 11.46
CA PRO A 284 -25.04 0.90 10.21
C PRO A 284 -23.60 0.38 10.39
N LEU A 285 -22.84 0.86 11.39
CA LEU A 285 -21.50 0.35 11.67
C LEU A 285 -21.53 -1.13 12.03
N TYR A 286 -22.40 -1.52 12.94
CA TYR A 286 -22.45 -2.91 13.38
C TYR A 286 -23.16 -3.80 12.36
N GLU A 287 -24.17 -3.30 11.62
CA GLU A 287 -24.77 -4.02 10.48
C GLU A 287 -23.71 -4.32 9.40
N TRP A 288 -22.89 -3.33 9.04
CA TRP A 288 -21.78 -3.51 8.11
C TRP A 288 -20.76 -4.52 8.65
N TRP A 289 -20.40 -4.39 9.93
CA TRP A 289 -19.43 -5.29 10.57
C TRP A 289 -19.87 -6.75 10.53
N GLU A 290 -21.12 -7.03 10.86
CA GLU A 290 -21.68 -8.40 10.77
C GLU A 290 -21.58 -8.97 9.35
N GLY A 291 -21.68 -8.14 8.33
CA GLY A 291 -21.54 -8.56 6.92
C GLY A 291 -20.11 -8.80 6.45
N VAL A 292 -19.09 -8.25 7.14
CA VAL A 292 -17.69 -8.30 6.65
C VAL A 292 -16.71 -8.99 7.61
N LYS A 293 -17.06 -9.16 8.88
CA LYS A 293 -16.13 -9.61 9.95
C LYS A 293 -15.43 -10.93 9.64
N ASP A 294 -16.13 -11.87 9.05
CA ASP A 294 -15.59 -13.21 8.75
C ASP A 294 -14.57 -13.12 7.64
N LEU A 295 -14.88 -12.43 6.54
CA LEU A 295 -13.96 -12.19 5.43
C LEU A 295 -12.81 -11.26 5.83
N ALA A 296 -13.08 -10.22 6.63
CA ALA A 296 -12.09 -9.25 7.06
C ALA A 296 -11.01 -9.87 7.96
N ASN A 297 -11.38 -10.90 8.71
CA ASN A 297 -10.50 -11.61 9.63
C ASN A 297 -10.13 -13.02 9.13
N GLU A 298 -10.48 -13.34 7.88
CA GLU A 298 -10.02 -14.57 7.25
C GLU A 298 -8.49 -14.60 7.21
N ALA A 299 -7.91 -15.79 7.35
CA ALA A 299 -6.47 -15.96 7.27
C ALA A 299 -5.94 -15.43 5.93
N GLN A 300 -4.84 -14.69 5.97
CA GLN A 300 -4.22 -14.18 4.75
C GLN A 300 -3.87 -15.32 3.81
N ASN A 301 -3.96 -15.08 2.51
CA ASN A 301 -3.60 -16.05 1.49
C ASN A 301 -2.13 -16.47 1.67
N ALA A 302 -1.93 -17.77 1.81
CA ALA A 302 -0.60 -18.34 1.89
C ALA A 302 0.11 -18.21 0.53
N ALA A 303 1.42 -17.94 0.55
CA ALA A 303 2.24 -18.01 -0.66
C ALA A 303 2.32 -19.46 -1.15
N ILE A 304 1.89 -19.72 -2.38
CA ILE A 304 1.91 -21.08 -2.93
C ILE A 304 3.33 -21.40 -3.41
N ILE A 305 3.94 -22.44 -2.85
CA ILE A 305 5.30 -22.88 -3.19
C ILE A 305 5.31 -24.23 -3.89
N GLY A 306 6.35 -24.49 -4.67
CA GLY A 306 6.58 -25.77 -5.33
C GLY A 306 5.61 -26.07 -6.47
N THR A 307 5.11 -25.04 -7.17
CA THR A 307 4.32 -25.16 -8.39
C THR A 307 5.25 -25.31 -9.61
N LYS A 308 4.69 -25.74 -10.73
CA LYS A 308 5.39 -25.73 -12.04
C LYS A 308 5.45 -24.32 -12.67
N HIS A 309 4.68 -23.37 -12.15
CA HIS A 309 4.56 -22.02 -12.70
C HIS A 309 5.60 -21.06 -12.12
N GLU A 310 6.03 -21.33 -10.88
CA GLU A 310 7.05 -20.56 -10.17
C GLU A 310 7.90 -21.49 -9.31
N ASN A 311 9.13 -21.74 -9.75
CA ASN A 311 10.12 -22.54 -9.03
C ASN A 311 11.52 -22.10 -9.43
N PRO A 312 12.28 -21.37 -8.60
CA PRO A 312 12.01 -21.09 -7.20
C PRO A 312 10.93 -20.03 -6.95
N THR A 313 10.20 -20.14 -5.84
CA THR A 313 9.34 -19.08 -5.32
C THR A 313 10.18 -18.14 -4.45
N LYS A 314 10.13 -16.83 -4.73
CA LYS A 314 10.80 -15.78 -3.94
C LYS A 314 9.82 -15.18 -2.93
N LEU A 315 10.12 -15.31 -1.66
CA LEU A 315 9.42 -14.65 -0.55
C LEU A 315 10.22 -13.45 -0.06
N SER A 316 9.55 -12.38 0.32
CA SER A 316 10.17 -11.17 0.81
C SER A 316 9.60 -10.72 2.15
N ALA A 317 10.32 -9.86 2.86
CA ALA A 317 9.87 -9.30 4.14
C ALA A 317 8.58 -8.47 4.04
N THR A 318 8.19 -8.03 2.85
CA THR A 318 6.92 -7.32 2.62
C THR A 318 5.69 -8.19 2.84
N GLU A 319 5.86 -9.51 2.80
CA GLU A 319 4.79 -10.50 2.97
C GLU A 319 4.76 -11.09 4.39
N TRP A 320 5.61 -10.59 5.29
CA TRP A 320 5.62 -11.06 6.68
C TRP A 320 4.31 -10.73 7.39
N LEU A 321 3.88 -11.66 8.20
CA LEU A 321 2.83 -11.42 9.18
C LEU A 321 3.39 -10.82 10.47
N ASP A 322 2.55 -10.07 11.17
CA ASP A 322 2.78 -9.45 12.48
C ASP A 322 3.85 -8.34 12.54
N VAL A 323 4.62 -8.16 11.47
CA VAL A 323 5.72 -7.19 11.45
C VAL A 323 5.78 -6.49 10.10
N PHE A 324 5.98 -5.19 10.14
CA PHE A 324 6.05 -4.37 8.96
C PHE A 324 7.50 -4.06 8.56
N VAL A 325 7.97 -4.66 7.47
CA VAL A 325 9.26 -4.37 6.83
C VAL A 325 9.05 -4.40 5.31
N ASP A 326 8.62 -3.27 4.76
CA ASP A 326 8.23 -3.13 3.36
C ASP A 326 9.12 -2.16 2.58
N GLN A 327 10.13 -1.57 3.21
CA GLN A 327 10.97 -0.55 2.60
C GLN A 327 12.44 -0.99 2.54
N GLN A 328 13.09 -0.78 1.39
CA GLN A 328 14.53 -1.02 1.23
C GLN A 328 15.38 -0.34 2.32
N GLY A 329 15.00 0.88 2.73
CA GLY A 329 15.70 1.60 3.77
C GLY A 329 15.70 0.88 5.13
N GLN A 330 14.65 0.12 5.46
CA GLN A 330 14.61 -0.72 6.66
C GLN A 330 15.58 -1.91 6.54
N ILE A 331 15.59 -2.57 5.38
CA ILE A 331 16.49 -3.69 5.09
C ILE A 331 17.95 -3.23 5.10
N ARG A 332 18.26 -2.07 4.49
CA ARG A 332 19.62 -1.49 4.46
C ARG A 332 20.12 -1.15 5.87
N ARG A 333 19.27 -0.63 6.73
CA ARG A 333 19.61 -0.37 8.15
C ARG A 333 19.70 -1.64 8.99
N GLY A 334 19.25 -2.78 8.48
CA GLY A 334 19.27 -4.05 9.21
C GLY A 334 18.33 -4.03 10.43
N VAL A 335 17.06 -3.59 10.25
CA VAL A 335 16.12 -3.52 11.37
C VAL A 335 15.92 -4.89 12.00
N LEU A 336 16.07 -4.96 13.32
CA LEU A 336 15.97 -6.22 14.08
C LEU A 336 14.48 -6.56 14.28
N LYS A 337 13.87 -7.14 13.25
CA LYS A 337 12.47 -7.56 13.23
C LYS A 337 12.36 -9.02 12.80
N ASN A 338 11.35 -9.69 13.35
CA ASN A 338 11.08 -11.09 13.06
C ASN A 338 9.62 -11.23 12.65
N GLY A 339 9.42 -11.67 11.42
CA GLY A 339 8.15 -12.03 10.85
C GLY A 339 8.18 -13.48 10.34
N TYR A 340 7.08 -13.95 9.84
CA TYR A 340 6.94 -15.27 9.23
C TYR A 340 6.01 -15.22 8.02
N TRP A 341 6.04 -16.25 7.19
CA TRP A 341 5.16 -16.39 6.04
C TRP A 341 4.17 -17.53 6.27
N LEU A 342 2.91 -17.32 5.88
CA LEU A 342 2.04 -18.44 5.57
C LEU A 342 2.39 -18.95 4.18
N ILE A 343 2.60 -20.26 4.07
CA ILE A 343 2.89 -20.92 2.81
C ILE A 343 1.94 -22.10 2.59
N ASP A 344 1.59 -22.34 1.32
CA ASP A 344 0.88 -23.56 0.92
C ASP A 344 1.78 -24.38 0.00
N VAL A 345 2.15 -25.56 0.47
CA VAL A 345 2.99 -26.49 -0.26
C VAL A 345 2.14 -27.21 -1.31
N ALA A 346 2.24 -26.81 -2.57
CA ALA A 346 1.41 -27.36 -3.65
C ALA A 346 1.67 -28.85 -3.90
N ARG A 347 2.92 -29.30 -3.75
CA ARG A 347 3.33 -30.69 -3.97
C ARG A 347 4.30 -31.14 -2.90
N ALA A 348 4.07 -32.31 -2.29
CA ALA A 348 5.04 -32.91 -1.37
C ALA A 348 6.37 -33.24 -2.08
N GLY A 349 7.46 -33.28 -1.32
CA GLY A 349 8.79 -33.63 -1.83
C GLY A 349 9.91 -32.90 -1.12
N GLU A 350 11.11 -33.04 -1.67
CA GLU A 350 12.31 -32.36 -1.19
C GLU A 350 12.36 -30.91 -1.67
N TYR A 351 12.68 -30.00 -0.75
CA TYR A 351 12.81 -28.58 -0.99
C TYR A 351 14.16 -28.06 -0.51
N GLU A 352 14.74 -27.17 -1.28
CA GLU A 352 15.82 -26.30 -0.86
C GLU A 352 15.24 -24.93 -0.49
N ILE A 353 15.56 -24.45 0.71
CA ILE A 353 15.10 -23.19 1.27
C ILE A 353 16.33 -22.35 1.59
N GLU A 354 16.60 -21.35 0.76
CA GLU A 354 17.73 -20.44 0.89
C GLU A 354 17.32 -19.16 1.59
N LEU A 355 17.89 -18.95 2.78
CA LEU A 355 17.69 -17.74 3.57
C LEU A 355 18.72 -16.69 3.18
N ARG A 356 18.24 -15.46 2.88
CA ARG A 356 19.11 -14.35 2.52
C ARG A 356 18.71 -13.07 3.25
N ARG A 357 19.72 -12.25 3.55
CA ARG A 357 19.48 -10.88 4.03
C ARG A 357 19.27 -9.91 2.88
N TRP A 358 19.99 -10.12 1.78
CA TRP A 358 19.92 -9.33 0.56
C TRP A 358 19.31 -10.18 -0.57
N PRO A 359 18.58 -9.59 -1.50
CA PRO A 359 18.11 -10.36 -2.65
C PRO A 359 19.29 -10.84 -3.52
N LYS A 360 19.09 -11.87 -4.33
CA LYS A 360 20.17 -12.49 -5.11
C LYS A 360 20.89 -11.50 -6.02
N GLU A 361 20.12 -10.63 -6.66
CA GLU A 361 20.59 -9.61 -7.58
C GLU A 361 21.51 -8.56 -6.93
N ALA A 362 21.31 -8.30 -5.64
CA ALA A 362 22.14 -7.35 -4.88
C ALA A 362 23.50 -7.94 -4.45
N ASN A 363 23.68 -9.26 -4.53
CA ASN A 363 24.94 -9.99 -4.35
C ASN A 363 25.67 -9.74 -3.03
N GLY A 364 24.97 -9.27 -1.97
CA GLY A 364 25.54 -9.00 -0.65
C GLY A 364 25.68 -10.25 0.21
N THR A 365 26.61 -10.23 1.18
CA THR A 365 26.76 -11.33 2.16
C THR A 365 25.79 -11.17 3.33
N VAL A 366 25.40 -12.27 3.97
CA VAL A 366 24.43 -12.28 5.07
C VAL A 366 24.84 -11.34 6.21
N SER A 367 26.10 -11.32 6.59
CA SER A 367 26.63 -10.48 7.67
C SER A 367 27.19 -9.13 7.22
N GLY A 368 27.44 -8.95 5.91
CA GLY A 368 28.12 -7.77 5.37
C GLY A 368 27.17 -6.67 4.85
N THR A 369 27.79 -5.65 4.28
CA THR A 369 27.17 -4.61 3.46
C THR A 369 26.91 -5.11 2.04
N LEU A 370 26.28 -4.29 1.20
CA LEU A 370 26.23 -4.51 -0.24
C LEU A 370 27.60 -4.25 -0.89
N PRO A 371 27.85 -4.74 -2.11
CA PRO A 371 29.15 -4.54 -2.81
C PRO A 371 29.52 -3.06 -3.02
N ASP A 372 28.55 -2.17 -3.10
CA ASP A 372 28.72 -0.71 -3.20
C ASP A 372 29.04 -0.04 -1.83
N GLY A 373 29.22 -0.83 -0.77
CA GLY A 373 29.44 -0.35 0.58
C GLY A 373 28.19 0.12 1.32
N SER A 374 27.03 0.15 0.67
CA SER A 374 25.79 0.58 1.31
C SER A 374 25.18 -0.51 2.21
N GLY A 375 24.32 -0.06 3.14
CA GLY A 375 23.71 -0.93 4.14
C GLY A 375 24.59 -1.09 5.40
N THR A 376 24.02 -1.72 6.42
CA THR A 376 24.69 -1.93 7.72
C THR A 376 25.20 -3.36 7.83
N ALA A 377 26.46 -3.59 8.18
CA ALA A 377 26.96 -4.91 8.54
C ALA A 377 26.37 -5.35 9.89
N LEU A 378 26.03 -6.62 10.01
CA LEU A 378 25.48 -7.20 11.24
C LEU A 378 26.32 -8.42 11.63
N PRO A 379 26.67 -8.61 12.92
CA PRO A 379 27.53 -9.72 13.39
C PRO A 379 26.76 -11.05 13.42
N ILE A 380 26.16 -11.43 12.28
CA ILE A 380 25.41 -12.67 12.12
C ILE A 380 26.39 -13.84 12.00
N ASN A 381 26.19 -14.89 12.79
CA ASN A 381 27.01 -16.11 12.78
C ASN A 381 26.20 -17.41 12.71
N GLN A 382 24.86 -17.32 12.76
CA GLN A 382 23.96 -18.46 12.72
C GLN A 382 22.71 -18.15 11.93
N ALA A 383 22.21 -19.11 11.17
CA ALA A 383 20.91 -19.12 10.52
C ALA A 383 20.05 -20.27 11.06
N MET A 384 18.76 -20.04 11.19
CA MET A 384 17.81 -21.04 11.67
C MET A 384 16.55 -21.02 10.81
N LEU A 385 16.02 -22.22 10.54
CA LEU A 385 14.78 -22.47 9.81
C LEU A 385 13.82 -23.29 10.66
N PHE A 386 12.57 -22.85 10.74
CA PHE A 386 11.48 -23.60 11.35
C PHE A 386 10.26 -23.60 10.43
N ILE A 387 9.66 -24.78 10.24
CA ILE A 387 8.40 -24.94 9.50
C ILE A 387 7.40 -25.65 10.39
N SER A 388 6.26 -25.02 10.64
CA SER A 388 5.22 -25.57 11.51
C SER A 388 4.75 -26.95 11.05
N GLY A 389 4.60 -27.87 12.01
CA GLY A 389 4.21 -29.25 11.71
C GLY A 389 5.33 -30.13 11.09
N HIS A 390 6.53 -29.58 10.84
CA HIS A 390 7.70 -30.30 10.33
C HIS A 390 8.88 -30.26 11.29
N ASN A 391 8.91 -29.27 12.18
CA ASN A 391 9.88 -29.14 13.26
C ASN A 391 9.13 -29.00 14.60
N HIS A 392 9.80 -29.27 15.72
CA HIS A 392 9.22 -29.09 17.04
C HIS A 392 9.43 -27.68 17.58
N LEU A 393 8.38 -27.12 18.20
CA LEU A 393 8.43 -25.88 18.96
C LEU A 393 8.38 -26.22 20.44
N LYS A 394 9.41 -25.87 21.20
CA LYS A 394 9.38 -25.94 22.66
C LYS A 394 9.11 -24.57 23.24
N ILE A 395 8.06 -24.44 24.03
CA ILE A 395 7.78 -23.25 24.83
C ILE A 395 8.40 -23.50 26.21
N SER A 396 9.36 -22.67 26.60
CA SER A 396 9.94 -22.77 27.94
C SER A 396 8.99 -22.15 28.98
N GLU A 397 9.00 -22.67 30.19
CA GLU A 397 8.22 -22.15 31.34
C GLU A 397 8.50 -20.68 31.66
N LYS A 398 9.62 -20.13 31.21
CA LYS A 398 10.04 -18.72 31.39
C LYS A 398 9.56 -17.77 30.30
N LYS A 399 8.53 -18.14 29.50
CA LYS A 399 8.03 -17.34 28.35
C LYS A 399 9.10 -17.00 27.29
N SER A 400 10.24 -17.70 27.29
CA SER A 400 11.21 -17.65 26.22
C SER A 400 10.92 -18.81 25.27
N TYR A 401 10.65 -18.48 23.99
CA TYR A 401 10.42 -19.52 22.99
C TYR A 401 11.75 -20.12 22.57
N GLN A 402 11.94 -21.41 22.82
CA GLN A 402 13.06 -22.16 22.26
C GLN A 402 12.56 -22.93 21.05
N PHE A 403 13.01 -22.52 19.88
CA PHE A 403 12.71 -23.22 18.65
C PHE A 403 13.78 -24.30 18.41
N GLU A 404 13.37 -25.55 18.30
CA GLU A 404 14.22 -26.60 17.75
C GLU A 404 14.08 -26.60 16.23
N GLY A 405 14.61 -25.55 15.58
CA GLY A 405 14.70 -25.46 14.13
C GLY A 405 16.00 -26.02 13.59
N LEU A 406 16.05 -26.27 12.30
CA LEU A 406 17.29 -26.56 11.62
C LEU A 406 18.23 -25.37 11.74
N THR A 407 19.48 -25.61 12.16
CA THR A 407 20.47 -24.57 12.41
C THR A 407 21.72 -24.78 11.57
N LYS A 408 22.24 -23.70 10.98
CA LYS A 408 23.53 -23.70 10.28
C LYS A 408 24.37 -22.49 10.70
N ARG A 409 25.68 -22.68 10.71
CA ARG A 409 26.66 -21.62 10.92
C ARG A 409 26.65 -20.67 9.70
N VAL A 410 26.85 -19.40 9.94
CA VAL A 410 27.05 -18.36 8.92
C VAL A 410 28.48 -17.88 8.98
N THR A 411 29.16 -17.86 7.84
CA THR A 411 30.49 -17.29 7.66
C THR A 411 30.42 -15.90 7.00
N PRO A 412 31.46 -15.05 7.12
CA PRO A 412 31.48 -13.74 6.48
C PRO A 412 31.37 -13.77 4.95
N LYS A 413 31.63 -14.92 4.32
CA LYS A 413 31.54 -15.09 2.85
C LYS A 413 30.18 -15.54 2.35
N ASP A 414 29.30 -15.98 3.24
CA ASP A 414 28.00 -16.54 2.86
C ASP A 414 27.06 -15.45 2.38
N LYS A 415 26.57 -15.59 1.16
CA LYS A 415 25.55 -14.72 0.58
C LYS A 415 24.13 -15.20 0.91
N GLY A 416 23.98 -16.46 1.23
CA GLY A 416 22.74 -17.13 1.67
C GLY A 416 23.07 -18.42 2.41
N VAL A 417 22.07 -18.96 3.12
CA VAL A 417 22.19 -20.22 3.84
C VAL A 417 21.06 -21.14 3.41
N THR A 418 21.38 -22.25 2.77
CA THR A 418 20.40 -23.19 2.22
C THR A 418 20.15 -24.34 3.19
N PHE A 419 18.89 -24.63 3.43
CA PHE A 419 18.42 -25.81 4.14
C PHE A 419 17.70 -26.73 3.16
N THR A 420 17.86 -28.04 3.33
CA THR A 420 17.15 -29.05 2.56
C THR A 420 16.25 -29.85 3.50
N MET A 421 14.98 -30.01 3.12
CA MET A 421 14.03 -30.79 3.89
C MET A 421 12.88 -31.30 3.04
N ASN A 422 12.22 -32.36 3.48
CA ASN A 422 11.00 -32.86 2.89
C ASN A 422 9.79 -32.13 3.46
N LEU A 423 8.96 -31.56 2.58
CA LEU A 423 7.70 -30.91 2.95
C LEU A 423 6.52 -31.77 2.52
N LYS A 424 5.50 -31.80 3.39
CA LYS A 424 4.19 -32.38 3.08
C LYS A 424 3.35 -31.34 2.32
N LYS A 425 2.43 -31.80 1.46
CA LYS A 425 1.46 -30.92 0.78
C LYS A 425 0.52 -30.29 1.81
N GLY A 426 0.17 -29.02 1.59
CA GLY A 426 -0.83 -28.28 2.36
C GLY A 426 -0.26 -27.03 3.05
N PRO A 427 -1.13 -26.30 3.79
CA PRO A 427 -0.77 -25.05 4.43
C PRO A 427 0.16 -25.26 5.63
N THR A 428 1.11 -24.34 5.79
CA THR A 428 2.01 -24.31 6.94
C THR A 428 2.59 -22.89 7.14
N ALA A 429 3.45 -22.70 8.14
CA ALA A 429 4.14 -21.44 8.38
C ALA A 429 5.65 -21.60 8.33
N LEU A 430 6.29 -20.70 7.61
CA LEU A 430 7.74 -20.63 7.45
C LEU A 430 8.31 -19.53 8.34
N HIS A 431 9.17 -19.91 9.26
CA HIS A 431 9.88 -19.02 10.16
C HIS A 431 11.38 -19.11 9.93
N THR A 432 12.06 -17.97 9.97
CA THR A 432 13.49 -17.90 9.74
C THR A 432 14.15 -16.96 10.72
N TRP A 433 15.41 -17.23 11.07
CA TRP A 433 16.20 -16.32 11.90
C TRP A 433 17.64 -16.28 11.43
N PHE A 434 18.20 -15.10 11.47
CA PHE A 434 19.62 -14.85 11.57
C PHE A 434 19.93 -14.42 13.00
N LYS A 435 20.88 -15.08 13.63
CA LYS A 435 21.31 -14.79 14.99
C LYS A 435 22.78 -14.38 15.02
N GLY A 436 23.15 -13.59 16.00
CA GLY A 436 24.52 -13.12 16.21
C GLY A 436 24.85 -12.91 17.66
N ARG A 437 25.92 -12.17 17.93
CA ARG A 437 26.32 -11.77 19.28
C ARG A 437 25.30 -10.71 19.82
N ASP A 438 25.34 -10.46 21.12
CA ASP A 438 24.58 -9.41 21.80
C ASP A 438 23.06 -9.50 21.55
N GLU A 439 22.53 -10.74 21.62
CA GLU A 439 21.11 -11.02 21.39
C GLU A 439 20.58 -10.59 20.01
N LEU A 440 21.45 -10.32 19.05
CA LEU A 440 21.05 -9.98 17.70
C LEU A 440 20.19 -11.10 17.12
N MET A 441 18.96 -10.75 16.71
CA MET A 441 18.03 -11.66 16.07
C MET A 441 17.13 -10.92 15.11
N LEU A 442 17.06 -11.41 13.86
CA LEU A 442 16.15 -10.90 12.82
C LEU A 442 15.77 -12.04 11.87
N SER A 443 14.61 -11.98 11.25
CA SER A 443 14.26 -12.94 10.18
C SER A 443 15.02 -12.64 8.89
N ALA A 444 15.20 -13.67 8.05
CA ALA A 444 15.72 -13.48 6.71
C ALA A 444 14.76 -12.59 5.90
N TYR A 445 15.23 -11.48 5.36
CA TYR A 445 14.38 -10.57 4.59
C TYR A 445 13.94 -11.16 3.24
N TYR A 446 14.69 -12.13 2.73
CA TYR A 446 14.38 -12.85 1.50
C TYR A 446 14.56 -14.35 1.70
N VAL A 447 13.64 -15.13 1.14
CA VAL A 447 13.74 -16.59 1.13
C VAL A 447 13.43 -17.07 -0.29
N TYR A 448 14.26 -17.96 -0.80
CA TYR A 448 14.04 -18.63 -2.09
C TYR A 448 13.73 -20.09 -1.81
N VAL A 449 12.56 -20.54 -2.23
CA VAL A 449 12.08 -21.91 -1.99
C VAL A 449 12.05 -22.65 -3.32
N THR A 450 12.91 -23.66 -3.46
CA THR A 450 13.05 -24.47 -4.68
C THR A 450 12.62 -25.90 -4.40
N ARG A 451 11.60 -26.40 -5.09
CA ARG A 451 11.27 -27.82 -5.09
C ARG A 451 12.24 -28.57 -6.00
N LYS A 452 12.83 -29.64 -5.44
CA LYS A 452 13.74 -30.53 -6.21
C LYS A 452 12.96 -31.50 -7.09
N GLY A 453 13.61 -31.97 -8.17
CA GLY A 453 13.03 -32.95 -9.08
C GLY A 453 12.06 -32.42 -10.12
N ASP A 454 11.82 -31.09 -10.16
CA ASP A 454 11.22 -30.44 -11.32
C ASP A 454 12.37 -30.10 -12.30
N ALA A 455 12.29 -30.54 -13.54
CA ALA A 455 13.22 -30.10 -14.58
C ALA A 455 13.18 -28.55 -14.67
N GLN A 456 14.36 -27.93 -14.65
CA GLN A 456 14.52 -26.49 -14.88
C GLN A 456 14.14 -26.11 -16.29
#